data_4f929a8b18f2c0b5d233c770796ac18c
#
_entry.id   4f929a8b18f2c0b5d233c770796ac18c
#
_cell.length_a   1.000
_cell.length_b   1.000
_cell.length_c   1.000
_cell.angle_alpha   90.00
_cell.angle_beta   90.00
_cell.angle_gamma   90.00
#
_symmetry.space_group_name_H-M   'P 1'
#
loop_
_entity.id
_entity.type
_entity.pdbx_description
1 polymer ?
#
loop_
_entity_poly.entity_id
_entity_poly.type
_entity_poly.pdbx_seq_one_letter_code
_entity_poly.pdbx_strand_id
1 'polypeptide(L)'
;MKQKQILALLQDMSLPEKIGQMVQIVGMLYDAKEQGIITGPMMADMKVTEEDLKMAGSSLLLYGGEKLARIQKSYMENQPHHIPQMFMYDVIHGMKTIFPVPLAQGASFDPVLARDCASVAAKEAAAGGIHVAFSPMVDLVRDPRWGRVMESTGEDPYLNGLFAEAMVQGLQGDDMSREGKVCACVKHFAGYGGATGGRDYNTVEVSENSFRNEYLPAYEKGIKAGAGMVMTSFNTVNGVPATGNKKLMRGILRDEMGFDGVLISDWAAIEEIIYHGYCADREEAAVRSAEAGVDIDMMTGIYCENLC
;
A
#
# COMPACT_ATOMS: atom_id res chain seq x y z
N MET A 1 8.73 16.51 12.43
CA MET A 1 10.11 16.44 13.00
C MET A 1 11.11 17.03 12.01
N LYS A 2 12.21 17.65 12.50
CA LYS A 2 13.30 18.08 11.61
C LYS A 2 14.16 16.87 11.25
N GLN A 3 14.75 16.83 10.06
CA GLN A 3 15.57 15.71 9.58
C GLN A 3 16.65 15.26 10.57
N LYS A 4 17.31 16.20 11.26
CA LYS A 4 18.29 15.87 12.32
C LYS A 4 17.70 15.07 13.48
N GLN A 5 16.44 15.31 13.85
CA GLN A 5 15.77 14.57 14.91
C GLN A 5 15.41 13.15 14.47
N ILE A 6 15.02 12.98 13.20
CA ILE A 6 14.77 11.65 12.62
C ILE A 6 16.05 10.82 12.59
N LEU A 7 17.15 11.41 12.14
CA LEU A 7 18.44 10.72 12.10
C LEU A 7 18.95 10.34 13.51
N ALA A 8 18.79 11.22 14.49
CA ALA A 8 19.15 10.92 15.88
C ALA A 8 18.29 9.78 16.45
N LEU A 9 17.00 9.79 16.19
CA LEU A 9 16.08 8.72 16.59
C LEU A 9 16.49 7.39 15.93
N LEU A 10 16.75 7.40 14.63
CA LEU A 10 17.19 6.21 13.90
C LEU A 10 18.51 5.64 14.44
N GLN A 11 19.43 6.49 14.90
CA GLN A 11 20.68 6.06 15.52
C GLN A 11 20.48 5.45 16.93
N ASP A 12 19.48 5.95 17.66
CA ASP A 12 19.15 5.46 19.00
C ASP A 12 18.40 4.12 18.99
N MET A 13 17.63 3.85 17.93
CA MET A 13 16.89 2.59 17.76
C MET A 13 17.82 1.39 17.57
N SER A 14 17.49 0.29 18.25
CA SER A 14 18.07 -1.04 18.00
C SER A 14 17.60 -1.60 16.63
N LEU A 15 18.24 -2.68 16.17
CA LEU A 15 17.84 -3.32 14.91
C LEU A 15 16.41 -3.87 14.96
N PRO A 16 15.98 -4.61 16.00
CA PRO A 16 14.58 -5.06 16.11
C PRO A 16 13.55 -3.90 16.08
N GLU A 17 13.84 -2.78 16.75
CA GLU A 17 12.97 -1.61 16.73
C GLU A 17 12.86 -0.98 15.34
N LYS A 18 13.94 -0.94 14.58
CA LYS A 18 13.95 -0.49 13.16
C LYS A 18 13.11 -1.41 12.29
N ILE A 19 13.28 -2.72 12.44
CA ILE A 19 12.53 -3.73 11.69
C ILE A 19 11.05 -3.66 12.05
N GLY A 20 10.70 -3.47 13.33
CA GLY A 20 9.32 -3.26 13.76
C GLY A 20 8.63 -2.11 13.01
N GLN A 21 9.34 -1.00 12.72
CA GLN A 21 8.79 0.09 11.91
C GLN A 21 8.51 -0.29 10.45
N MET A 22 9.10 -1.39 9.97
CA MET A 22 8.90 -1.93 8.61
C MET A 22 7.79 -2.99 8.56
N VAL A 23 6.96 -3.11 9.58
CA VAL A 23 5.91 -4.15 9.66
C VAL A 23 4.54 -3.54 9.83
N GLN A 24 3.59 -4.07 9.07
CA GLN A 24 2.16 -3.83 9.25
C GLN A 24 1.47 -5.07 9.77
N ILE A 25 0.63 -4.88 10.77
CA ILE A 25 -0.16 -5.94 11.40
C ILE A 25 -1.66 -5.66 11.27
N VAL A 26 -2.47 -6.69 11.48
CA VAL A 26 -3.92 -6.50 11.57
C VAL A 26 -4.30 -5.91 12.92
N GLY A 27 -5.14 -4.90 12.89
CA GLY A 27 -5.56 -4.19 14.09
C GLY A 27 -6.37 -5.02 15.09
N MET A 28 -6.94 -6.15 14.66
CA MET A 28 -7.60 -7.12 15.56
C MET A 28 -6.69 -7.63 16.68
N LEU A 29 -5.37 -7.62 16.48
CA LEU A 29 -4.41 -8.00 17.52
C LEU A 29 -4.40 -7.01 18.70
N TYR A 30 -4.87 -5.77 18.51
CA TYR A 30 -5.03 -4.80 19.59
C TYR A 30 -6.41 -4.85 20.26
N ASP A 31 -7.40 -5.47 19.63
CA ASP A 31 -8.75 -5.57 20.16
C ASP A 31 -9.40 -6.91 19.80
N ALA A 32 -9.21 -7.90 20.65
CA ALA A 32 -9.75 -9.26 20.50
C ALA A 32 -11.31 -9.34 20.43
N LYS A 33 -12.01 -8.22 20.61
CA LYS A 33 -13.48 -8.15 20.51
C LYS A 33 -13.94 -7.86 19.08
N GLU A 34 -13.06 -7.44 18.19
CA GLU A 34 -13.39 -7.23 16.78
C GLU A 34 -13.18 -8.51 15.99
N GLN A 35 -14.26 -9.21 15.75
CA GLN A 35 -14.30 -10.30 14.78
C GLN A 35 -14.63 -9.72 13.41
N GLY A 36 -13.59 -9.25 12.67
CA GLY A 36 -13.71 -8.93 11.25
C GLY A 36 -13.65 -10.20 10.41
N ILE A 37 -14.34 -10.23 9.28
CA ILE A 37 -14.13 -11.28 8.27
C ILE A 37 -12.82 -10.92 7.56
N ILE A 38 -11.78 -11.68 7.81
CA ILE A 38 -10.52 -11.59 7.08
C ILE A 38 -10.61 -12.54 5.91
N THR A 39 -10.58 -12.01 4.71
CA THR A 39 -10.52 -12.78 3.45
C THR A 39 -9.09 -12.71 2.93
N GLY A 40 -8.29 -13.70 3.20
CA GLY A 40 -6.88 -13.77 2.78
C GLY A 40 -6.09 -14.78 3.59
N PRO A 41 -4.79 -14.98 3.33
CA PRO A 41 -3.92 -15.80 4.16
C PRO A 41 -4.06 -15.38 5.62
N MET A 42 -4.30 -16.33 6.50
CA MET A 42 -4.83 -16.06 7.82
C MET A 42 -3.74 -15.73 8.81
N MET A 43 -4.11 -14.95 9.84
CA MET A 43 -3.32 -14.65 11.03
C MET A 43 -2.64 -15.88 11.69
N ALA A 44 -3.14 -17.08 11.47
CA ALA A 44 -2.55 -18.31 12.00
C ALA A 44 -1.11 -18.56 11.52
N ASP A 45 -0.74 -17.95 10.37
CA ASP A 45 0.59 -18.07 9.79
C ASP A 45 1.50 -16.89 10.15
N MET A 46 0.96 -15.81 10.75
CA MET A 46 1.74 -14.68 11.25
C MET A 46 2.40 -15.06 12.57
N LYS A 47 3.68 -15.31 12.53
CA LYS A 47 4.48 -15.53 13.75
C LYS A 47 4.88 -14.21 14.41
N VAL A 48 3.88 -13.44 14.83
CA VAL A 48 4.06 -12.14 15.50
C VAL A 48 3.96 -12.34 17.01
N THR A 49 4.99 -11.93 17.74
CA THR A 49 5.05 -11.98 19.20
C THR A 49 4.40 -10.75 19.83
N GLU A 50 4.15 -10.78 21.15
CA GLU A 50 3.71 -9.58 21.88
C GLU A 50 4.72 -8.42 21.80
N GLU A 51 6.01 -8.73 21.66
CA GLU A 51 7.06 -7.73 21.51
C GLU A 51 7.01 -7.08 20.13
N ASP A 52 6.78 -7.86 19.07
CA ASP A 52 6.60 -7.34 17.72
C ASP A 52 5.40 -6.41 17.64
N LEU A 53 4.30 -6.72 18.36
CA LEU A 53 3.11 -5.85 18.44
C LEU A 53 3.42 -4.47 19.03
N LYS A 54 4.35 -4.38 19.98
CA LYS A 54 4.76 -3.10 20.57
C LYS A 54 5.63 -2.27 19.61
N MET A 55 6.25 -2.89 18.62
CA MET A 55 7.19 -2.24 17.71
C MET A 55 6.62 -2.00 16.30
N ALA A 56 5.54 -2.70 15.92
CA ALA A 56 4.95 -2.60 14.59
C ALA A 56 4.56 -1.17 14.22
N GLY A 57 5.19 -0.62 13.18
CA GLY A 57 5.03 0.79 12.78
C GLY A 57 3.67 1.11 12.17
N SER A 58 2.90 0.10 11.77
CA SER A 58 1.59 0.31 11.15
C SER A 58 0.60 -0.81 11.43
N SER A 59 -0.70 -0.48 11.31
CA SER A 59 -1.77 -1.46 11.36
C SER A 59 -2.90 -1.16 10.38
N LEU A 60 -3.60 -2.22 10.01
CA LEU A 60 -4.65 -2.26 9.02
C LEU A 60 -5.98 -2.69 9.65
N LEU A 61 -7.12 -2.30 9.04
CA LEU A 61 -8.48 -2.70 9.41
C LEU A 61 -8.97 -2.20 10.78
N LEU A 62 -8.41 -1.12 11.28
CA LEU A 62 -8.95 -0.40 12.43
C LEU A 62 -9.67 0.88 11.99
N TYR A 63 -10.83 1.14 12.59
CA TYR A 63 -11.62 2.33 12.32
C TYR A 63 -12.34 2.82 13.58
N GLY A 64 -12.50 4.14 13.69
CA GLY A 64 -13.22 4.80 14.77
C GLY A 64 -12.31 5.73 15.59
N GLY A 65 -12.52 7.05 15.45
CA GLY A 65 -11.61 8.07 15.97
C GLY A 65 -11.26 7.94 17.45
N GLU A 66 -12.26 7.80 18.34
CA GLU A 66 -12.01 7.61 19.78
C GLU A 66 -11.30 6.28 20.10
N LYS A 67 -11.66 5.22 19.37
CA LYS A 67 -11.03 3.91 19.54
C LYS A 67 -9.57 3.96 19.16
N LEU A 68 -9.28 4.50 17.96
CA LEU A 68 -7.91 4.62 17.47
C LEU A 68 -7.07 5.56 18.33
N ALA A 69 -7.65 6.63 18.85
CA ALA A 69 -6.96 7.51 19.81
C ALA A 69 -6.55 6.76 21.09
N ARG A 70 -7.40 5.87 21.61
CA ARG A 70 -7.05 5.03 22.79
C ARG A 70 -5.95 4.02 22.46
N ILE A 71 -6.07 3.34 21.32
CA ILE A 71 -5.04 2.38 20.85
C ILE A 71 -3.71 3.10 20.66
N GLN A 72 -3.71 4.24 19.96
CA GLN A 72 -2.51 5.04 19.73
C GLN A 72 -1.82 5.47 21.01
N LYS A 73 -2.63 5.96 21.98
CA LYS A 73 -2.10 6.36 23.29
C LYS A 73 -1.43 5.18 24.00
N SER A 74 -2.12 4.04 24.10
CA SER A 74 -1.57 2.84 24.73
C SER A 74 -0.35 2.32 24.00
N TYR A 75 -0.35 2.32 22.65
CA TYR A 75 0.80 1.93 21.84
C TYR A 75 2.02 2.81 22.12
N MET A 76 1.86 4.15 22.07
CA MET A 76 2.95 5.10 22.31
C MET A 76 3.51 5.01 23.73
N GLU A 77 2.67 4.73 24.74
CA GLU A 77 3.11 4.55 26.14
C GLU A 77 4.00 3.30 26.31
N ASN A 78 3.82 2.28 25.49
CA ASN A 78 4.56 1.01 25.56
C ASN A 78 5.68 0.89 24.51
N GLN A 79 5.71 1.75 23.50
CA GLN A 79 6.72 1.75 22.45
C GLN A 79 7.95 2.56 22.92
N PRO A 80 9.19 2.01 22.81
CA PRO A 80 10.38 2.60 23.45
C PRO A 80 10.67 4.06 23.09
N HIS A 81 10.39 4.44 21.84
CA HIS A 81 10.66 5.79 21.34
C HIS A 81 9.42 6.67 21.21
N HIS A 82 8.27 6.19 21.69
CA HIS A 82 6.97 6.86 21.59
C HIS A 82 6.58 7.28 20.17
N ILE A 83 7.03 6.50 19.16
CA ILE A 83 6.69 6.72 17.76
C ILE A 83 5.23 6.32 17.56
N PRO A 84 4.38 7.21 17.00
CA PRO A 84 3.00 6.85 16.72
C PRO A 84 2.89 5.83 15.59
N GLN A 85 1.94 4.91 15.72
CA GLN A 85 1.64 3.93 14.69
C GLN A 85 0.83 4.57 13.54
N MET A 86 1.06 4.14 12.31
CA MET A 86 0.22 4.52 11.17
C MET A 86 -0.98 3.57 11.05
N PHE A 87 -2.19 4.13 11.05
CA PHE A 87 -3.42 3.39 10.78
C PHE A 87 -3.76 3.52 9.30
N MET A 88 -3.94 2.39 8.63
CA MET A 88 -4.19 2.29 7.20
C MET A 88 -5.49 1.57 6.92
N TYR A 89 -6.15 1.92 5.82
CA TYR A 89 -7.43 1.31 5.43
C TYR A 89 -7.65 1.40 3.92
N ASP A 90 -8.43 0.45 3.37
CA ASP A 90 -8.93 0.57 2.01
C ASP A 90 -10.04 1.62 1.94
N VAL A 91 -9.83 2.63 1.10
CA VAL A 91 -10.78 3.73 0.88
C VAL A 91 -10.91 3.92 -0.64
N ILE A 92 -11.33 2.87 -1.34
CA ILE A 92 -11.28 2.80 -2.81
C ILE A 92 -12.32 3.73 -3.46
N HIS A 93 -13.55 3.75 -2.92
CA HIS A 93 -14.63 4.57 -3.46
C HIS A 93 -15.54 5.15 -2.37
N GLY A 94 -14.93 5.63 -1.31
CA GLY A 94 -15.59 6.22 -0.15
C GLY A 94 -15.22 5.52 1.16
N MET A 95 -15.69 6.08 2.27
CA MET A 95 -15.52 5.54 3.61
C MET A 95 -16.87 5.31 4.29
N LYS A 96 -17.53 6.35 4.78
CA LYS A 96 -18.93 6.30 5.24
C LYS A 96 -19.89 6.59 4.09
N THR A 97 -19.59 7.62 3.31
CA THR A 97 -20.28 7.90 2.06
C THR A 97 -19.71 6.99 0.99
N ILE A 98 -20.55 6.13 0.44
CA ILE A 98 -20.17 5.21 -0.63
C ILE A 98 -20.46 5.88 -1.96
N PHE A 99 -19.42 6.11 -2.74
CA PHE A 99 -19.47 6.63 -4.11
C PHE A 99 -19.53 5.48 -5.13
N PRO A 100 -19.87 5.76 -6.40
CA PRO A 100 -19.74 4.77 -7.46
C PRO A 100 -18.31 4.16 -7.49
N VAL A 101 -18.21 2.88 -7.83
CA VAL A 101 -16.90 2.20 -7.97
C VAL A 101 -16.03 2.92 -9.00
N PRO A 102 -14.69 2.82 -8.92
CA PRO A 102 -13.78 3.55 -9.80
C PRO A 102 -14.05 3.35 -11.29
N LEU A 103 -14.48 2.17 -11.73
CA LEU A 103 -14.88 1.92 -13.11
C LEU A 103 -16.04 2.81 -13.54
N ALA A 104 -17.04 3.00 -12.68
CA ALA A 104 -18.17 3.90 -12.95
C ALA A 104 -17.75 5.37 -12.90
N GLN A 105 -16.80 5.74 -12.04
CA GLN A 105 -16.21 7.07 -12.05
C GLN A 105 -15.42 7.31 -13.34
N GLY A 106 -14.62 6.33 -13.80
CA GLY A 106 -13.92 6.37 -15.09
C GLY A 106 -14.87 6.56 -16.28
N ALA A 107 -16.04 5.90 -16.27
CA ALA A 107 -17.07 6.04 -17.29
C ALA A 107 -17.71 7.44 -17.36
N SER A 108 -17.51 8.27 -16.34
CA SER A 108 -17.94 9.68 -16.39
C SER A 108 -17.06 10.55 -17.28
N PHE A 109 -15.82 10.14 -17.55
CA PHE A 109 -14.76 10.94 -18.19
C PHE A 109 -14.47 12.25 -17.46
N ASP A 110 -14.78 12.32 -16.16
CA ASP A 110 -14.62 13.53 -15.33
C ASP A 110 -13.69 13.28 -14.13
N PRO A 111 -12.37 13.53 -14.27
CA PRO A 111 -11.43 13.41 -13.17
C PRO A 111 -11.72 14.37 -12.00
N VAL A 112 -12.38 15.51 -12.24
CA VAL A 112 -12.74 16.46 -11.18
C VAL A 112 -13.76 15.84 -10.23
N LEU A 113 -14.74 15.12 -10.77
CA LEU A 113 -15.69 14.37 -9.96
C LEU A 113 -15.00 13.35 -9.05
N ALA A 114 -14.04 12.60 -9.59
CA ALA A 114 -13.28 11.62 -8.81
C ALA A 114 -12.44 12.28 -7.70
N ARG A 115 -11.82 13.44 -7.97
CA ARG A 115 -11.12 14.24 -6.96
C ARG A 115 -12.05 14.65 -5.83
N ASP A 116 -13.24 15.10 -6.15
CA ASP A 116 -14.22 15.58 -5.15
C ASP A 116 -14.73 14.41 -4.30
N CYS A 117 -15.02 13.24 -4.90
CA CYS A 117 -15.32 12.01 -4.18
C CYS A 117 -14.16 11.60 -3.24
N ALA A 118 -12.93 11.59 -3.72
CA ALA A 118 -11.74 11.29 -2.93
C ALA A 118 -11.55 12.29 -1.76
N SER A 119 -11.85 13.57 -1.98
CA SER A 119 -11.76 14.59 -0.92
C SER A 119 -12.78 14.39 0.20
N VAL A 120 -14.00 13.93 -0.11
CA VAL A 120 -15.00 13.57 0.91
C VAL A 120 -14.55 12.31 1.65
N ALA A 121 -14.12 11.29 0.92
CA ALA A 121 -13.62 10.05 1.50
C ALA A 121 -12.44 10.29 2.47
N ALA A 122 -11.50 11.18 2.08
CA ALA A 122 -10.37 11.58 2.92
C ALA A 122 -10.81 12.22 4.25
N LYS A 123 -11.79 13.14 4.21
CA LYS A 123 -12.33 13.78 5.42
C LYS A 123 -12.95 12.77 6.36
N GLU A 124 -13.70 11.82 5.83
CA GLU A 124 -14.34 10.76 6.62
C GLU A 124 -13.33 9.77 7.19
N ALA A 125 -12.32 9.39 6.40
CA ALA A 125 -11.24 8.52 6.83
C ALA A 125 -10.40 9.17 7.94
N ALA A 126 -9.96 10.41 7.74
CA ALA A 126 -9.21 11.18 8.73
C ALA A 126 -9.99 11.35 10.04
N ALA A 127 -11.29 11.66 9.97
CA ALA A 127 -12.15 11.73 11.15
C ALA A 127 -12.29 10.38 11.86
N GLY A 128 -12.16 9.28 11.11
CA GLY A 128 -12.08 7.91 11.64
C GLY A 128 -10.72 7.52 12.22
N GLY A 129 -9.71 8.40 12.13
CA GLY A 129 -8.35 8.17 12.64
C GLY A 129 -7.41 7.47 11.65
N ILE A 130 -7.80 7.37 10.38
CA ILE A 130 -6.96 6.77 9.32
C ILE A 130 -5.93 7.79 8.85
N HIS A 131 -4.68 7.33 8.67
CA HIS A 131 -3.56 8.14 8.20
C HIS A 131 -3.26 7.89 6.71
N VAL A 132 -3.46 6.65 6.24
CA VAL A 132 -3.17 6.23 4.86
C VAL A 132 -4.39 5.53 4.27
N ALA A 133 -4.80 5.97 3.07
CA ALA A 133 -5.79 5.29 2.25
C ALA A 133 -5.08 4.48 1.16
N PHE A 134 -5.39 3.19 1.02
CA PHE A 134 -4.88 2.34 -0.07
C PHE A 134 -5.62 2.64 -1.38
N SER A 135 -5.51 3.88 -1.81
CA SER A 135 -6.15 4.45 -2.98
C SER A 135 -5.29 5.61 -3.54
N PRO A 136 -5.31 5.87 -4.84
CA PRO A 136 -6.09 5.21 -5.89
C PRO A 136 -5.49 3.88 -6.38
N MET A 137 -6.38 2.98 -6.86
CA MET A 137 -5.99 1.84 -7.68
C MET A 137 -5.91 2.31 -9.13
N VAL A 138 -4.75 2.14 -9.75
CA VAL A 138 -4.44 2.68 -11.09
C VAL A 138 -4.02 1.59 -12.08
N ASP A 139 -4.31 0.34 -11.77
CA ASP A 139 -4.05 -0.78 -12.67
C ASP A 139 -4.85 -0.63 -13.95
N LEU A 140 -4.14 -0.70 -15.09
CA LEU A 140 -4.77 -0.62 -16.39
C LEU A 140 -5.44 -1.93 -16.75
N VAL A 141 -6.75 -1.93 -16.98
CA VAL A 141 -7.51 -3.12 -17.37
C VAL A 141 -7.18 -3.52 -18.80
N ARG A 142 -6.84 -4.79 -19.02
CA ARG A 142 -6.67 -5.36 -20.35
C ARG A 142 -7.61 -6.53 -20.63
N ASP A 143 -7.93 -7.31 -19.60
CA ASP A 143 -8.87 -8.42 -19.72
C ASP A 143 -10.09 -8.17 -18.82
N PRO A 144 -11.29 -8.03 -19.40
CA PRO A 144 -12.51 -7.74 -18.62
C PRO A 144 -12.94 -8.89 -17.70
N ARG A 145 -12.33 -10.06 -17.81
CA ARG A 145 -12.57 -11.20 -16.91
C ARG A 145 -11.82 -11.07 -15.58
N TRP A 146 -10.85 -10.15 -15.49
CA TRP A 146 -10.15 -9.91 -14.24
C TRP A 146 -11.10 -9.43 -13.14
N GLY A 147 -11.08 -10.09 -11.97
CA GLY A 147 -12.04 -9.85 -10.89
C GLY A 147 -11.97 -8.45 -10.27
N ARG A 148 -10.86 -7.72 -10.44
CA ARG A 148 -10.63 -6.39 -9.88
C ARG A 148 -10.86 -5.24 -10.87
N VAL A 149 -11.46 -5.51 -12.01
CA VAL A 149 -11.80 -4.48 -13.01
C VAL A 149 -12.58 -3.31 -12.41
N MET A 150 -13.47 -3.58 -11.46
CA MET A 150 -14.31 -2.57 -10.80
C MET A 150 -13.51 -1.53 -9.99
N GLU A 151 -12.30 -1.87 -9.56
CA GLU A 151 -11.44 -0.96 -8.80
C GLU A 151 -10.63 -0.01 -9.68
N SER A 152 -10.52 -0.29 -10.99
CA SER A 152 -9.81 0.52 -11.97
C SER A 152 -10.73 1.55 -12.62
N THR A 153 -10.15 2.65 -13.11
CA THR A 153 -10.88 3.63 -13.92
C THR A 153 -10.98 3.24 -15.40
N GLY A 154 -10.40 2.11 -15.83
CA GLY A 154 -10.61 1.53 -17.15
C GLY A 154 -9.34 1.13 -17.91
N GLU A 155 -9.43 1.19 -19.25
CA GLU A 155 -8.44 0.64 -20.18
C GLU A 155 -7.59 1.69 -20.91
N ASP A 156 -7.92 2.98 -20.74
CA ASP A 156 -7.18 4.06 -21.39
C ASP A 156 -6.05 4.57 -20.47
N PRO A 157 -4.76 4.44 -20.86
CA PRO A 157 -3.63 4.83 -20.02
C PRO A 157 -3.58 6.32 -19.69
N TYR A 158 -4.01 7.18 -20.62
CA TYR A 158 -4.00 8.62 -20.44
C TYR A 158 -5.09 9.06 -19.45
N LEU A 159 -6.30 8.59 -19.65
CA LEU A 159 -7.44 8.90 -18.78
C LEU A 159 -7.21 8.34 -17.37
N ASN A 160 -6.71 7.10 -17.26
CA ASN A 160 -6.35 6.50 -15.97
C ASN A 160 -5.31 7.35 -15.22
N GLY A 161 -4.33 7.91 -15.95
CA GLY A 161 -3.35 8.84 -15.37
C GLY A 161 -3.99 10.15 -14.86
N LEU A 162 -4.96 10.72 -15.57
CA LEU A 162 -5.68 11.91 -15.10
C LEU A 162 -6.51 11.63 -13.84
N PHE A 163 -7.15 10.46 -13.77
CA PHE A 163 -7.86 10.02 -12.57
C PHE A 163 -6.90 9.76 -11.40
N ALA A 164 -5.74 9.15 -11.64
CA ALA A 164 -4.71 8.93 -10.63
C ALA A 164 -4.27 10.25 -9.98
N GLU A 165 -3.93 11.26 -10.80
CA GLU A 165 -3.56 12.60 -10.35
C GLU A 165 -4.68 13.26 -9.53
N ALA A 166 -5.91 13.24 -10.05
CA ALA A 166 -7.06 13.86 -9.42
C ALA A 166 -7.40 13.20 -8.06
N MET A 167 -7.37 11.87 -7.98
CA MET A 167 -7.66 11.15 -6.74
C MET A 167 -6.56 11.39 -5.67
N VAL A 168 -5.28 11.39 -6.05
CA VAL A 168 -4.18 11.74 -5.13
C VAL A 168 -4.37 13.15 -4.57
N GLN A 169 -4.67 14.13 -5.43
CA GLN A 169 -4.96 15.50 -5.01
C GLN A 169 -6.18 15.59 -4.09
N GLY A 170 -7.22 14.80 -4.34
CA GLY A 170 -8.40 14.73 -3.48
C GLY A 170 -8.07 14.22 -2.08
N LEU A 171 -7.32 13.11 -1.98
CA LEU A 171 -6.93 12.49 -0.73
C LEU A 171 -5.97 13.36 0.09
N GLN A 172 -4.92 13.90 -0.52
CA GLN A 172 -3.84 14.60 0.16
C GLN A 172 -4.00 16.12 0.19
N GLY A 173 -4.71 16.70 -0.80
CA GLY A 173 -4.70 18.15 -1.02
C GLY A 173 -3.30 18.67 -1.35
N ASP A 174 -3.08 19.95 -1.09
CA ASP A 174 -1.76 20.62 -1.25
C ASP A 174 -0.82 20.30 -0.07
N ASP A 175 -1.35 19.86 1.06
CA ASP A 175 -0.62 19.54 2.28
C ASP A 175 -1.38 18.48 3.06
N MET A 176 -0.85 17.26 3.04
CA MET A 176 -1.49 16.11 3.72
C MET A 176 -1.43 16.18 5.26
N SER A 177 -0.68 17.13 5.84
CA SER A 177 -0.68 17.37 7.28
C SER A 177 -1.91 18.15 7.77
N ARG A 178 -2.72 18.68 6.86
CA ARG A 178 -3.94 19.40 7.19
C ARG A 178 -5.05 18.48 7.63
N GLU A 179 -5.93 19.00 8.47
CA GLU A 179 -7.13 18.30 8.91
C GLU A 179 -7.98 17.82 7.72
N GLY A 180 -8.52 16.60 7.81
CA GLY A 180 -9.35 15.99 6.79
C GLY A 180 -8.58 15.51 5.55
N LYS A 181 -7.27 15.31 5.66
CA LYS A 181 -6.42 14.75 4.62
C LYS A 181 -5.79 13.44 5.09
N VAL A 182 -5.51 12.55 4.14
CA VAL A 182 -4.83 11.27 4.36
C VAL A 182 -3.80 11.06 3.27
N CYS A 183 -2.75 10.30 3.57
CA CYS A 183 -1.76 9.89 2.59
C CYS A 183 -2.40 8.97 1.54
N ALA A 184 -2.17 9.23 0.27
CA ALA A 184 -2.56 8.36 -0.82
C ALA A 184 -1.53 7.26 -1.03
N CYS A 185 -2.01 6.04 -1.29
CA CYS A 185 -1.20 4.90 -1.68
C CYS A 185 -1.61 4.45 -3.09
N VAL A 186 -0.78 4.75 -4.07
CA VAL A 186 -1.02 4.35 -5.47
C VAL A 186 -0.73 2.87 -5.63
N LYS A 187 -1.67 2.10 -6.17
CA LYS A 187 -1.58 0.65 -6.26
C LYS A 187 -2.11 0.08 -7.58
N HIS A 188 -1.65 -1.11 -8.01
CA HIS A 188 -0.59 -1.95 -7.45
C HIS A 188 0.60 -1.96 -8.42
N PHE A 189 1.77 -1.59 -7.97
CA PHE A 189 2.95 -1.41 -8.83
C PHE A 189 3.66 -2.74 -9.12
N ALA A 190 3.62 -3.25 -10.37
CA ALA A 190 2.96 -2.71 -11.53
C ALA A 190 2.50 -3.81 -12.49
N GLY A 191 1.60 -3.42 -13.39
CA GLY A 191 1.16 -4.28 -14.48
C GLY A 191 0.04 -5.25 -14.14
N TYR A 192 -0.52 -5.20 -12.94
CA TYR A 192 -1.43 -6.19 -12.37
C TYR A 192 -2.71 -6.42 -13.22
N GLY A 193 -3.26 -5.37 -13.83
CA GLY A 193 -4.43 -5.48 -14.73
C GLY A 193 -4.14 -6.16 -16.07
N GLY A 194 -2.87 -6.48 -16.36
CA GLY A 194 -2.43 -7.19 -17.58
C GLY A 194 -2.27 -8.70 -17.40
N ALA A 195 -2.77 -9.27 -16.29
CA ALA A 195 -2.62 -10.69 -15.99
C ALA A 195 -3.20 -11.58 -17.11
N THR A 196 -2.43 -12.58 -17.53
CA THR A 196 -2.78 -13.48 -18.62
C THR A 196 -4.12 -14.16 -18.38
N GLY A 197 -5.06 -13.94 -19.30
CA GLY A 197 -6.41 -14.50 -19.23
C GLY A 197 -7.28 -13.93 -18.11
N GLY A 198 -6.93 -12.76 -17.57
CA GLY A 198 -7.63 -12.11 -16.45
C GLY A 198 -7.51 -12.87 -15.14
N ARG A 199 -6.53 -13.75 -15.01
CA ARG A 199 -6.32 -14.54 -13.79
C ARG A 199 -5.64 -13.70 -12.73
N ASP A 200 -6.34 -13.47 -11.63
CA ASP A 200 -5.81 -12.73 -10.50
C ASP A 200 -4.56 -13.40 -9.91
N TYR A 201 -3.65 -12.63 -9.33
CA TYR A 201 -2.35 -13.10 -8.76
C TYR A 201 -1.38 -13.71 -9.78
N ASN A 202 -1.67 -13.66 -11.09
CA ASN A 202 -0.98 -14.47 -12.08
C ASN A 202 0.04 -13.67 -12.91
N THR A 203 0.58 -14.33 -13.90
CA THR A 203 1.68 -13.90 -14.77
C THR A 203 1.26 -12.75 -15.68
N VAL A 204 2.14 -11.74 -15.80
CA VAL A 204 2.06 -10.68 -16.80
C VAL A 204 3.27 -10.79 -17.71
N GLU A 205 3.01 -11.15 -18.97
CA GLU A 205 4.01 -11.18 -20.03
C GLU A 205 3.79 -9.98 -20.96
N VAL A 206 4.69 -9.03 -20.92
CA VAL A 206 4.53 -7.76 -21.62
C VAL A 206 5.87 -7.26 -22.16
N SER A 207 5.86 -6.70 -23.38
CA SER A 207 7.06 -6.05 -23.92
C SER A 207 7.43 -4.81 -23.10
N GLU A 208 8.71 -4.47 -23.04
CA GLU A 208 9.18 -3.24 -22.39
C GLU A 208 8.46 -1.99 -22.94
N ASN A 209 8.21 -1.97 -24.26
CA ASN A 209 7.51 -0.85 -24.89
C ASN A 209 6.06 -0.71 -24.40
N SER A 210 5.28 -1.79 -24.38
CA SER A 210 3.90 -1.76 -23.87
C SER A 210 3.88 -1.48 -22.37
N PHE A 211 4.80 -2.05 -21.61
CA PHE A 211 4.87 -1.82 -20.17
C PHE A 211 5.06 -0.34 -19.84
N ARG A 212 6.00 0.32 -20.54
CA ARG A 212 6.31 1.74 -20.33
C ARG A 212 5.24 2.70 -20.86
N ASN A 213 4.60 2.37 -21.97
CA ASN A 213 3.64 3.29 -22.59
C ASN A 213 2.20 3.09 -22.12
N GLU A 214 1.88 1.91 -21.56
CA GLU A 214 0.51 1.59 -21.21
C GLU A 214 0.31 1.40 -19.71
N TYR A 215 1.19 0.63 -19.04
CA TYR A 215 0.99 0.28 -17.64
C TYR A 215 1.60 1.28 -16.65
N LEU A 216 2.74 1.89 -16.97
CA LEU A 216 3.45 2.79 -16.05
C LEU A 216 2.91 4.23 -16.00
N PRO A 217 2.26 4.81 -17.04
CA PRO A 217 1.92 6.24 -17.04
C PRO A 217 1.01 6.70 -15.90
N ALA A 218 0.06 5.85 -15.47
CA ALA A 218 -0.85 6.20 -14.38
C ALA A 218 -0.12 6.27 -13.03
N TYR A 219 0.83 5.39 -12.78
CA TYR A 219 1.69 5.47 -11.57
C TYR A 219 2.56 6.71 -11.58
N GLU A 220 3.19 7.02 -12.72
CA GLU A 220 4.00 8.22 -12.86
C GLU A 220 3.20 9.51 -12.58
N LYS A 221 1.95 9.57 -13.04
CA LYS A 221 1.03 10.67 -12.77
C LYS A 221 0.67 10.77 -11.28
N GLY A 222 0.36 9.66 -10.64
CA GLY A 222 0.07 9.62 -9.19
C GLY A 222 1.28 10.03 -8.35
N ILE A 223 2.48 9.59 -8.71
CA ILE A 223 3.74 9.96 -8.05
C ILE A 223 4.02 11.46 -8.25
N LYS A 224 3.90 11.98 -9.47
CA LYS A 224 4.07 13.43 -9.76
C LYS A 224 3.03 14.29 -9.04
N ALA A 225 1.85 13.76 -8.76
CA ALA A 225 0.84 14.41 -7.93
C ALA A 225 1.19 14.43 -6.43
N GLY A 226 2.29 13.78 -6.05
CA GLY A 226 2.83 13.80 -4.70
C GLY A 226 2.37 12.64 -3.81
N ALA A 227 1.91 11.52 -4.38
CA ALA A 227 1.54 10.34 -3.59
C ALA A 227 2.64 9.96 -2.60
N GLY A 228 2.30 9.85 -1.32
CA GLY A 228 3.27 9.54 -0.26
C GLY A 228 3.59 8.05 -0.12
N MET A 229 2.75 7.19 -0.70
CA MET A 229 2.94 5.74 -0.64
C MET A 229 2.62 5.08 -1.98
N VAL A 230 3.32 3.97 -2.26
CA VAL A 230 3.05 3.05 -3.38
C VAL A 230 2.97 1.64 -2.82
N MET A 231 2.07 0.82 -3.36
CA MET A 231 1.94 -0.59 -2.99
C MET A 231 2.39 -1.49 -4.13
N THR A 232 3.15 -2.54 -3.81
CA THR A 232 3.57 -3.53 -4.81
C THR A 232 2.39 -4.38 -5.27
N SER A 233 2.53 -5.05 -6.40
CA SER A 233 1.51 -5.95 -6.93
C SER A 233 1.84 -7.41 -6.70
N PHE A 234 0.85 -8.29 -6.81
CA PHE A 234 0.98 -9.74 -6.60
C PHE A 234 1.59 -10.50 -7.77
N ASN A 235 1.37 -10.00 -8.99
CA ASN A 235 1.73 -10.68 -10.22
C ASN A 235 3.24 -10.78 -10.46
N THR A 236 3.63 -11.71 -11.32
CA THR A 236 4.96 -11.66 -11.93
C THR A 236 4.95 -10.74 -13.15
N VAL A 237 6.05 -10.05 -13.39
CA VAL A 237 6.30 -9.28 -14.60
C VAL A 237 7.46 -9.96 -15.34
N ASN A 238 7.16 -10.54 -16.50
CA ASN A 238 8.14 -11.28 -17.30
C ASN A 238 8.94 -12.29 -16.46
N GLY A 239 8.22 -13.09 -15.66
CA GLY A 239 8.76 -14.17 -14.85
C GLY A 239 9.32 -13.77 -13.47
N VAL A 240 9.36 -12.47 -13.11
CA VAL A 240 9.84 -12.01 -11.80
C VAL A 240 8.68 -11.45 -11.01
N PRO A 241 8.39 -11.96 -9.78
CA PRO A 241 7.37 -11.40 -8.89
C PRO A 241 7.63 -9.92 -8.61
N ALA A 242 6.61 -9.08 -8.78
CA ALA A 242 6.76 -7.63 -8.66
C ALA A 242 7.37 -7.22 -7.31
N THR A 243 6.89 -7.78 -6.21
CA THR A 243 7.36 -7.49 -4.83
C THR A 243 8.86 -7.77 -4.64
N GLY A 244 9.41 -8.82 -5.28
CA GLY A 244 10.84 -9.15 -5.25
C GLY A 244 11.66 -8.56 -6.41
N ASN A 245 11.05 -7.74 -7.28
CA ASN A 245 11.69 -7.28 -8.51
C ASN A 245 12.49 -5.98 -8.29
N LYS A 246 13.77 -6.13 -8.01
CA LYS A 246 14.69 -5.00 -7.79
C LYS A 246 14.75 -4.03 -8.98
N LYS A 247 14.72 -4.53 -10.23
CA LYS A 247 14.71 -3.68 -11.41
C LYS A 247 13.45 -2.81 -11.44
N LEU A 248 12.31 -3.38 -11.10
CA LEU A 248 11.03 -2.67 -11.07
C LEU A 248 10.98 -1.66 -9.94
N MET A 249 11.29 -2.08 -8.69
CA MET A 249 11.10 -1.23 -7.50
C MET A 249 12.20 -0.19 -7.34
N ARG A 250 13.47 -0.55 -7.50
CA ARG A 250 14.56 0.43 -7.42
C ARG A 250 14.80 1.14 -8.73
N GLY A 251 14.97 0.38 -9.83
CA GLY A 251 15.31 0.97 -11.12
C GLY A 251 14.19 1.86 -11.67
N ILE A 252 12.98 1.32 -11.84
CA ILE A 252 11.89 2.09 -12.45
C ILE A 252 11.23 3.02 -11.43
N LEU A 253 10.77 2.51 -10.28
CA LEU A 253 10.02 3.32 -9.32
C LEU A 253 10.90 4.40 -8.66
N ARG A 254 12.06 4.00 -8.09
CA ARG A 254 12.92 4.93 -7.36
C ARG A 254 13.75 5.81 -8.28
N ASP A 255 14.53 5.18 -9.19
CA ASP A 255 15.54 5.90 -9.95
C ASP A 255 14.94 6.66 -11.15
N GLU A 256 14.06 6.02 -11.95
CA GLU A 256 13.50 6.66 -13.14
C GLU A 256 12.32 7.57 -12.82
N MET A 257 11.35 7.14 -11.99
CA MET A 257 10.18 7.95 -11.61
C MET A 257 10.45 8.92 -10.46
N GLY A 258 11.57 8.76 -9.74
CA GLY A 258 11.97 9.64 -8.65
C GLY A 258 11.12 9.51 -7.38
N PHE A 259 10.48 8.36 -7.17
CA PHE A 259 9.65 8.15 -5.99
C PHE A 259 10.50 8.02 -4.73
N ASP A 260 10.32 8.91 -3.77
CA ASP A 260 11.03 8.96 -2.49
C ASP A 260 10.13 8.66 -1.26
N GLY A 261 8.85 8.36 -1.49
CA GLY A 261 7.90 7.96 -0.46
C GLY A 261 8.07 6.51 0.02
N VAL A 262 7.07 5.99 0.72
CA VAL A 262 7.07 4.64 1.29
C VAL A 262 6.57 3.60 0.29
N LEU A 263 7.29 2.48 0.16
CA LEU A 263 6.88 1.33 -0.63
C LEU A 263 6.40 0.21 0.32
N ILE A 264 5.12 -0.10 0.28
CA ILE A 264 4.51 -1.19 1.05
C ILE A 264 4.24 -2.39 0.14
N SER A 265 4.38 -3.62 0.67
CA SER A 265 3.90 -4.81 -0.04
C SER A 265 2.38 -4.82 -0.08
N ASP A 266 1.77 -5.55 -0.99
CA ASP A 266 0.37 -5.93 -0.87
C ASP A 266 0.21 -7.03 0.19
N TRP A 267 -1.03 -7.39 0.53
CA TRP A 267 -1.38 -8.37 1.55
C TRP A 267 -0.68 -9.72 1.33
N ALA A 268 0.21 -10.06 2.21
CA ALA A 268 1.05 -11.28 2.15
C ALA A 268 1.90 -11.41 0.87
N ALA A 269 2.07 -10.35 0.07
CA ALA A 269 2.77 -10.44 -1.21
C ALA A 269 4.26 -10.79 -1.09
N ILE A 270 4.88 -10.55 0.07
CA ILE A 270 6.25 -11.03 0.33
C ILE A 270 6.28 -12.56 0.43
N GLU A 271 5.29 -13.18 1.06
CA GLU A 271 5.22 -14.63 1.15
C GLU A 271 4.86 -15.27 -0.20
N GLU A 272 4.03 -14.60 -0.99
CA GLU A 272 3.60 -15.10 -2.30
C GLU A 272 4.76 -15.27 -3.30
N ILE A 273 5.87 -14.57 -3.14
CA ILE A 273 7.03 -14.78 -4.02
C ILE A 273 7.63 -16.18 -3.89
N ILE A 274 7.36 -16.88 -2.76
CA ILE A 274 7.70 -18.30 -2.58
C ILE A 274 6.79 -19.17 -3.45
N TYR A 275 5.49 -18.89 -3.45
CA TYR A 275 4.53 -19.64 -4.28
C TYR A 275 4.73 -19.44 -5.77
N HIS A 276 5.29 -18.31 -6.17
CA HIS A 276 5.75 -18.07 -7.54
C HIS A 276 7.05 -18.85 -7.89
N GLY A 277 7.64 -19.58 -6.93
CA GLY A 277 8.88 -20.32 -7.13
C GLY A 277 10.13 -19.44 -7.27
N TYR A 278 10.04 -18.17 -6.82
CA TYR A 278 11.14 -17.22 -6.91
C TYR A 278 12.09 -17.28 -5.70
N CYS A 279 11.58 -17.67 -4.54
CA CYS A 279 12.32 -17.89 -3.31
C CYS A 279 12.06 -19.29 -2.77
N ALA A 280 13.04 -19.89 -2.09
CA ALA A 280 12.93 -21.21 -1.48
C ALA A 280 12.11 -21.20 -0.19
N ASP A 281 12.21 -20.12 0.60
CA ASP A 281 11.64 -20.01 1.93
C ASP A 281 11.41 -18.55 2.36
N ARG A 282 10.93 -18.35 3.59
CA ARG A 282 10.61 -17.03 4.16
C ARG A 282 11.85 -16.17 4.38
N GLU A 283 13.00 -16.78 4.71
CA GLU A 283 14.25 -16.05 4.90
C GLU A 283 14.73 -15.43 3.58
N GLU A 284 14.76 -16.22 2.50
CA GLU A 284 15.10 -15.69 1.18
C GLU A 284 14.07 -14.65 0.69
N ALA A 285 12.77 -14.85 0.99
CA ALA A 285 11.73 -13.90 0.65
C ALA A 285 11.91 -12.54 1.36
N ALA A 286 12.27 -12.53 2.65
CA ALA A 286 12.59 -11.31 3.40
C ALA A 286 13.75 -10.54 2.75
N VAL A 287 14.85 -11.24 2.49
CA VAL A 287 16.07 -10.65 1.90
C VAL A 287 15.77 -10.07 0.51
N ARG A 288 15.12 -10.84 -0.36
CA ARG A 288 14.80 -10.42 -1.74
C ARG A 288 13.90 -9.19 -1.76
N SER A 289 12.87 -9.16 -0.93
CA SER A 289 11.93 -8.04 -0.86
C SER A 289 12.58 -6.78 -0.28
N ALA A 290 13.38 -6.91 0.78
CA ALA A 290 14.13 -5.80 1.36
C ALA A 290 15.19 -5.25 0.37
N GLU A 291 15.90 -6.10 -0.35
CA GLU A 291 16.83 -5.71 -1.42
C GLU A 291 16.12 -5.05 -2.61
N ALA A 292 14.91 -5.52 -2.94
CA ALA A 292 14.09 -4.88 -3.95
C ALA A 292 13.64 -3.47 -3.52
N GLY A 293 13.62 -3.17 -2.21
CA GLY A 293 13.31 -1.85 -1.67
C GLY A 293 11.90 -1.73 -1.10
N VAL A 294 11.28 -2.84 -0.73
CA VAL A 294 10.00 -2.84 -0.01
C VAL A 294 10.25 -2.39 1.44
N ASP A 295 9.65 -1.28 1.82
CA ASP A 295 9.86 -0.66 3.13
C ASP A 295 8.95 -1.25 4.21
N ILE A 296 7.74 -1.69 3.84
CA ILE A 296 6.77 -2.24 4.80
C ILE A 296 6.26 -3.60 4.32
N ASP A 297 6.41 -4.60 5.18
CA ASP A 297 5.82 -5.94 5.07
C ASP A 297 4.36 -5.90 5.53
N MET A 298 3.43 -6.05 4.59
CA MET A 298 2.01 -6.12 4.91
C MET A 298 1.61 -7.54 5.27
N MET A 299 1.32 -7.76 6.55
CA MET A 299 0.57 -8.90 7.08
C MET A 299 1.30 -10.25 7.09
N THR A 300 2.61 -10.34 6.81
CA THR A 300 3.30 -11.65 6.89
C THR A 300 4.11 -11.83 8.16
N GLY A 301 4.64 -10.76 8.75
CA GLY A 301 5.60 -10.81 9.84
C GLY A 301 6.97 -11.36 9.42
N ILE A 302 7.19 -11.58 8.12
CA ILE A 302 8.42 -12.14 7.57
C ILE A 302 9.62 -11.28 7.93
N TYR A 303 9.46 -9.96 7.94
CA TYR A 303 10.56 -9.05 8.29
C TYR A 303 10.96 -9.17 9.76
N CYS A 304 10.00 -9.25 10.69
CA CYS A 304 10.32 -9.48 12.11
C CYS A 304 11.02 -10.82 12.33
N GLU A 305 10.60 -11.85 11.61
CA GLU A 305 11.11 -13.22 11.77
C GLU A 305 12.53 -13.38 11.20
N ASN A 306 12.90 -12.66 10.10
CA ASN A 306 14.06 -13.03 9.30
C ASN A 306 15.05 -11.88 9.02
N LEU A 307 14.82 -10.65 9.42
CA LEU A 307 15.76 -9.55 9.21
C LEU A 307 16.55 -9.17 10.48
N CYS A 308 16.34 -9.86 11.61
CA CYS A 308 17.07 -9.67 12.85
C CYS A 308 18.36 -10.50 12.93
#